data_8b0ae15a4ac5e95c926130c8d2d25229
#
_entry.id   8b0ae15a4ac5e95c926130c8d2d25229
#
_cell.length_a   1.000
_cell.length_b   1.000
_cell.length_c   1.000
_cell.angle_alpha   90.00
_cell.angle_beta   90.00
_cell.angle_gamma   90.00
#
_symmetry.space_group_name_H-M   'P 1'
#
loop_
_entity.id
_entity.type
_entity.pdbx_description
1 polymer ?
#
loop_
_entity_poly.entity_id
_entity_poly.type
_entity_poly.pdbx_seq_one_letter_code
_entity_poly.pdbx_strand_id
1 'polypeptide(L)'
;MPDETLRAIVTALESVPAADGGPAGVGGPAADAVAPVPSERSWGFTVQLYSLRSRRSWGHGDLRDLADFAAWSARDLGAGFVLINPLHAAEPVPPVSPSPYLPMSRRWVSPLYLRIEDIPEYKNLSSPERTRLSLLGQPLRASSQTPALIDRDAVWTAKREALEMLRKVPLPDGRQASLNAFRTRHGQALEDWAAWCALAEVHGPDYREWPVRLRDPRSASVRKAVGSGDLAVQAEFHAWVQWLVAEQVAAAQAAAREAGMPIGIIADLAIGAHPGGADAWAGQEFLARGFTVGAPPDAFNQRGQDWALPPYHPRALAAAGYRPLTELFDSTLGRLPGANRGTTRAGGLRIDHVMGLSRLWWIPAGMSPDQGAYVYYDVQGTLGALASAASAAGSVVIGEDLGTVEPWLRDALAARGALGTQMLWFERGWSDEPLAPQWWRRNSLVTVSTHDLPPAAAFLSGSQVDDRLALDLLVRSEAEERAEAAQTVDDWIGALVGQGLLPAGPDRPSADEFTTALYGYLALTPALMIGVNLAEAAGEVRSQNMPGTSTEYPNWKLPLCGPSGEPVLLEELASNARVRRVAQAAAGPLPQ
;
A
#
# COMPACT_ATOMS: atom_id res chain seq x y z
N MET A 1 -30.15 5.79 -11.64
CA MET A 1 -29.42 4.63 -12.19
C MET A 1 -30.11 4.20 -13.46
N PRO A 2 -29.41 4.05 -14.59
CA PRO A 2 -30.00 3.56 -15.84
C PRO A 2 -30.54 2.13 -15.65
N ASP A 3 -31.70 1.83 -16.26
CA ASP A 3 -32.30 0.49 -16.24
C ASP A 3 -31.35 -0.59 -16.78
N GLU A 4 -30.48 -0.23 -17.72
CA GLU A 4 -29.47 -1.10 -18.31
C GLU A 4 -28.40 -1.53 -17.29
N THR A 5 -27.90 -0.60 -16.48
CA THR A 5 -26.96 -0.89 -15.39
C THR A 5 -27.56 -1.86 -14.38
N LEU A 6 -28.80 -1.60 -13.95
CA LEU A 6 -29.48 -2.47 -13.00
C LEU A 6 -29.66 -3.89 -13.56
N ARG A 7 -30.09 -4.02 -14.81
CA ARG A 7 -30.24 -5.33 -15.48
C ARG A 7 -28.90 -6.05 -15.59
N ALA A 8 -27.83 -5.36 -15.99
CA ALA A 8 -26.50 -5.96 -16.10
C ALA A 8 -26.01 -6.51 -14.75
N ILE A 9 -26.13 -5.73 -13.68
CA ILE A 9 -25.71 -6.13 -12.33
C ILE A 9 -26.57 -7.31 -11.82
N VAL A 10 -27.89 -7.24 -11.96
CA VAL A 10 -28.79 -8.34 -11.52
C VAL A 10 -28.47 -9.62 -12.27
N THR A 11 -28.30 -9.55 -13.61
CA THR A 11 -27.93 -10.70 -14.43
C THR A 11 -26.59 -11.30 -13.99
N ALA A 12 -25.61 -10.46 -13.69
CA ALA A 12 -24.31 -10.93 -13.19
C ALA A 12 -24.46 -11.62 -11.84
N LEU A 13 -25.18 -11.01 -10.88
CA LEU A 13 -25.40 -11.60 -9.55
C LEU A 13 -26.16 -12.93 -9.59
N GLU A 14 -27.06 -13.10 -10.54
CA GLU A 14 -27.84 -14.32 -10.72
C GLU A 14 -27.05 -15.43 -11.46
N SER A 15 -25.97 -15.07 -12.16
CA SER A 15 -25.14 -16.03 -12.90
C SER A 15 -24.44 -17.07 -12.01
N VAL A 16 -24.29 -16.78 -10.72
CA VAL A 16 -23.78 -17.69 -9.70
C VAL A 16 -24.93 -18.07 -8.75
N PRO A 17 -25.23 -19.35 -8.55
CA PRO A 17 -26.25 -19.79 -7.61
C PRO A 17 -26.01 -19.23 -6.20
N ALA A 18 -27.10 -18.92 -5.46
CA ALA A 18 -26.98 -18.67 -4.04
C ALA A 18 -26.41 -19.92 -3.36
N ALA A 19 -25.47 -19.77 -2.45
CA ALA A 19 -24.96 -20.89 -1.68
C ALA A 19 -26.09 -21.40 -0.78
N ASP A 20 -26.69 -22.54 -1.13
CA ASP A 20 -27.55 -23.28 -0.22
C ASP A 20 -26.65 -23.80 0.91
N GLY A 21 -26.70 -23.15 2.08
CA GLY A 21 -25.97 -23.47 3.30
C GLY A 21 -24.63 -24.12 3.03
N GLY A 22 -23.55 -23.37 3.06
CA GLY A 22 -22.21 -23.76 2.57
C GLY A 22 -21.81 -25.17 2.94
N PRO A 23 -20.88 -25.81 2.19
CA PRO A 23 -20.49 -27.18 2.42
C PRO A 23 -20.07 -27.35 3.88
N ALA A 24 -20.76 -28.23 4.59
CA ALA A 24 -20.39 -28.66 5.92
C ALA A 24 -18.96 -29.24 5.85
N GLY A 25 -17.96 -28.45 6.24
CA GLY A 25 -16.55 -28.89 6.24
C GLY A 25 -15.49 -27.85 5.92
N VAL A 26 -15.81 -26.75 5.24
CA VAL A 26 -14.89 -25.61 5.17
C VAL A 26 -15.27 -24.66 6.30
N GLY A 27 -14.52 -24.67 7.39
CA GLY A 27 -14.72 -23.75 8.51
C GLY A 27 -14.69 -22.32 7.97
N GLY A 28 -15.87 -21.67 7.94
CA GLY A 28 -15.97 -20.25 7.63
C GLY A 28 -15.12 -19.44 8.62
N PRO A 29 -14.82 -18.17 8.30
CA PRO A 29 -14.08 -17.30 9.22
C PRO A 29 -14.77 -17.27 10.59
N ALA A 30 -13.99 -17.26 11.68
CA ALA A 30 -14.54 -17.27 13.04
C ALA A 30 -15.45 -16.05 13.24
N ALA A 31 -16.73 -16.34 13.49
CA ALA A 31 -17.77 -15.31 13.60
C ALA A 31 -17.46 -14.25 14.68
N ASP A 32 -16.69 -14.62 15.71
CA ASP A 32 -16.38 -13.78 16.87
C ASP A 32 -14.92 -13.31 16.91
N ALA A 33 -14.14 -13.47 15.82
CA ALA A 33 -12.76 -13.01 15.79
C ALA A 33 -12.67 -11.48 15.86
N VAL A 34 -11.72 -11.00 16.66
CA VAL A 34 -11.42 -9.57 16.85
C VAL A 34 -9.92 -9.36 16.64
N ALA A 35 -9.55 -8.39 15.82
CA ALA A 35 -8.17 -7.99 15.64
C ALA A 35 -7.62 -7.31 16.90
N PRO A 36 -6.32 -7.41 17.19
CA PRO A 36 -5.69 -6.69 18.29
C PRO A 36 -5.84 -5.16 18.11
N VAL A 37 -6.18 -4.48 19.19
CA VAL A 37 -6.18 -3.02 19.27
C VAL A 37 -5.00 -2.60 20.15
N PRO A 38 -4.20 -1.58 19.79
CA PRO A 38 -3.16 -1.07 20.65
C PRO A 38 -3.70 -0.67 22.03
N SER A 39 -3.10 -1.16 23.10
CA SER A 39 -3.48 -0.81 24.48
C SER A 39 -3.06 0.61 24.86
N GLU A 40 -1.96 1.05 24.29
CA GLU A 40 -1.36 2.35 24.53
C GLU A 40 -1.29 3.14 23.22
N ARG A 41 -1.23 4.48 23.35
CA ARG A 41 -1.01 5.37 22.21
C ARG A 41 0.36 5.09 21.59
N SER A 42 0.40 5.10 20.27
CA SER A 42 1.62 4.92 19.50
C SER A 42 1.70 5.96 18.38
N TRP A 43 2.88 6.51 18.14
CA TRP A 43 3.14 7.28 16.94
C TRP A 43 4.16 6.54 16.06
N GLY A 44 4.17 6.84 14.78
CA GLY A 44 5.10 6.23 13.83
C GLY A 44 5.11 6.99 12.51
N PHE A 45 5.90 6.49 11.56
CA PHE A 45 5.98 7.11 10.25
C PHE A 45 5.08 6.44 9.23
N THR A 46 4.55 7.24 8.29
CA THR A 46 4.00 6.76 7.02
C THR A 46 5.01 7.06 5.91
N VAL A 47 5.37 6.04 5.12
CA VAL A 47 6.53 6.09 4.23
C VAL A 47 6.21 5.51 2.87
N GLN A 48 6.52 6.24 1.81
CA GLN A 48 6.59 5.69 0.47
C GLN A 48 7.97 5.03 0.30
N LEU A 49 8.04 3.70 0.49
CA LEU A 49 9.33 2.99 0.54
C LEU A 49 10.16 3.18 -0.72
N TYR A 50 9.52 3.21 -1.90
CA TYR A 50 10.24 3.45 -3.16
C TYR A 50 11.01 4.76 -3.17
N SER A 51 10.55 5.79 -2.45
CA SER A 51 11.17 7.12 -2.37
C SER A 51 12.28 7.21 -1.32
N LEU A 52 12.27 6.33 -0.31
CA LEU A 52 13.25 6.29 0.77
C LEU A 52 14.53 5.58 0.30
N ARG A 53 15.52 6.34 -0.13
CA ARG A 53 16.76 5.82 -0.70
C ARG A 53 17.95 6.06 0.23
N SER A 54 18.91 5.14 0.19
CA SER A 54 20.23 5.29 0.79
C SER A 54 21.31 5.41 -0.31
N ARG A 55 22.56 5.69 0.07
CA ARG A 55 23.69 5.65 -0.85
C ARG A 55 23.94 4.26 -1.45
N ARG A 56 23.34 3.22 -0.86
CA ARG A 56 23.45 1.83 -1.31
C ARG A 56 22.27 1.38 -2.18
N SER A 57 21.17 2.11 -2.20
CA SER A 57 19.98 1.79 -2.98
C SER A 57 20.25 1.86 -4.48
N TRP A 58 19.69 0.93 -5.24
CA TRP A 58 19.79 0.92 -6.69
C TRP A 58 18.65 1.74 -7.32
N GLY A 59 18.65 3.07 -7.12
CA GLY A 59 17.67 3.98 -7.71
C GLY A 59 16.27 3.94 -7.10
N HIS A 60 16.01 2.99 -6.20
CA HIS A 60 14.70 2.68 -5.62
C HIS A 60 14.90 2.21 -4.18
N GLY A 61 14.14 2.74 -3.23
CA GLY A 61 14.19 2.29 -1.84
C GLY A 61 13.83 0.82 -1.71
N ASP A 62 14.49 0.09 -0.82
CA ASP A 62 14.39 -1.36 -0.74
C ASP A 62 14.16 -1.87 0.71
N LEU A 63 14.05 -3.18 0.87
CA LEU A 63 13.73 -3.81 2.16
C LEU A 63 14.85 -3.67 3.20
N ARG A 64 16.10 -3.41 2.77
CA ARG A 64 17.16 -3.06 3.71
C ARG A 64 17.04 -1.62 4.18
N ASP A 65 16.68 -0.70 3.28
CA ASP A 65 16.41 0.68 3.65
C ASP A 65 15.25 0.74 4.64
N LEU A 66 14.20 -0.07 4.44
CA LEU A 66 13.09 -0.21 5.39
C LEU A 66 13.55 -0.72 6.76
N ALA A 67 14.37 -1.77 6.78
CA ALA A 67 14.89 -2.34 8.03
C ALA A 67 15.73 -1.32 8.82
N ASP A 68 16.64 -0.62 8.13
CA ASP A 68 17.51 0.37 8.74
C ASP A 68 16.71 1.59 9.23
N PHE A 69 15.73 2.06 8.44
CA PHE A 69 14.82 3.16 8.83
C PHE A 69 13.97 2.80 10.04
N ALA A 70 13.35 1.63 10.05
CA ALA A 70 12.52 1.17 11.15
C ALA A 70 13.35 1.04 12.43
N ALA A 71 14.52 0.43 12.34
CA ALA A 71 15.40 0.28 13.49
C ALA A 71 15.89 1.62 14.04
N TRP A 72 16.25 2.57 13.17
CA TRP A 72 16.65 3.91 13.57
C TRP A 72 15.49 4.67 14.22
N SER A 73 14.34 4.73 13.56
CA SER A 73 13.18 5.50 14.06
C SER A 73 12.66 4.98 15.39
N ALA A 74 12.74 3.66 15.63
CA ALA A 74 12.41 3.08 16.93
C ALA A 74 13.40 3.49 18.03
N ARG A 75 14.72 3.28 17.80
CA ARG A 75 15.75 3.51 18.82
C ARG A 75 15.97 4.98 19.15
N ASP A 76 16.01 5.84 18.12
CA ASP A 76 16.40 7.23 18.27
C ASP A 76 15.22 8.16 18.52
N LEU A 77 14.02 7.81 18.05
CA LEU A 77 12.83 8.65 18.10
C LEU A 77 11.66 8.03 18.87
N GLY A 78 11.72 6.74 19.18
CA GLY A 78 10.65 6.03 19.89
C GLY A 78 9.42 5.75 19.01
N ALA A 79 9.59 5.67 17.68
CA ALA A 79 8.50 5.30 16.78
C ALA A 79 7.99 3.89 17.06
N GLY A 80 6.68 3.71 17.16
CA GLY A 80 6.05 2.43 17.44
C GLY A 80 5.68 1.62 16.21
N PHE A 81 5.67 2.24 15.03
CA PHE A 81 5.37 1.60 13.75
C PHE A 81 5.96 2.36 12.55
N VAL A 82 6.02 1.67 11.42
CA VAL A 82 6.22 2.24 10.08
C VAL A 82 5.15 1.70 9.15
N LEU A 83 4.22 2.54 8.72
CA LEU A 83 3.24 2.22 7.69
C LEU A 83 3.87 2.51 6.32
N ILE A 84 3.89 1.51 5.44
CA ILE A 84 4.50 1.62 4.11
C ILE A 84 3.44 1.58 3.01
N ASN A 85 3.80 2.07 1.81
CA ASN A 85 2.97 1.86 0.61
C ASN A 85 2.82 0.36 0.30
N PRO A 86 1.83 -0.03 -0.52
CA PRO A 86 1.72 -1.41 -0.99
C PRO A 86 3.03 -1.89 -1.66
N LEU A 87 3.53 -3.05 -1.22
CA LEU A 87 4.71 -3.69 -1.83
C LEU A 87 4.33 -4.69 -2.92
N HIS A 88 3.11 -4.66 -3.39
CA HIS A 88 2.52 -5.61 -4.31
C HIS A 88 3.32 -5.78 -5.60
N ALA A 89 3.23 -6.98 -6.20
CA ALA A 89 3.98 -7.32 -7.39
C ALA A 89 3.43 -6.59 -8.62
N ALA A 90 4.34 -5.91 -9.32
CA ALA A 90 4.10 -5.26 -10.61
C ALA A 90 4.41 -6.22 -11.79
N GLU A 91 4.51 -5.67 -12.99
CA GLU A 91 4.84 -6.39 -14.22
C GLU A 91 6.23 -7.07 -14.09
N PRO A 92 6.38 -8.32 -14.58
CA PRO A 92 7.67 -9.02 -14.57
C PRO A 92 8.64 -8.53 -15.64
N VAL A 93 8.17 -7.69 -16.56
CA VAL A 93 8.94 -7.09 -17.67
C VAL A 93 8.58 -5.62 -17.83
N PRO A 94 9.53 -4.76 -18.27
CA PRO A 94 9.24 -3.38 -18.63
C PRO A 94 8.19 -3.26 -19.77
N PRO A 95 7.38 -2.19 -19.74
CA PRO A 95 7.38 -1.12 -18.77
C PRO A 95 6.73 -1.53 -17.45
N VAL A 96 7.37 -1.16 -16.33
CA VAL A 96 6.86 -1.43 -14.98
C VAL A 96 6.01 -0.24 -14.52
N SER A 97 4.75 -0.52 -14.20
CA SER A 97 3.82 0.49 -13.69
C SER A 97 4.34 1.16 -12.42
N PRO A 98 4.29 2.50 -12.32
CA PRO A 98 4.75 3.18 -11.13
C PRO A 98 3.77 3.09 -9.96
N SER A 99 2.47 2.91 -10.22
CA SER A 99 1.45 2.89 -9.18
C SER A 99 1.49 1.62 -8.34
N PRO A 100 1.63 1.71 -7.02
CA PRO A 100 1.55 0.54 -6.14
C PRO A 100 0.10 0.06 -5.91
N TYR A 101 -0.91 0.83 -6.35
CA TYR A 101 -2.33 0.54 -6.12
C TYR A 101 -3.03 -0.16 -7.29
N LEU A 102 -2.34 -0.37 -8.42
CA LEU A 102 -2.83 -1.19 -9.54
C LEU A 102 -1.83 -2.33 -9.85
N PRO A 103 -1.58 -3.23 -8.89
CA PRO A 103 -0.58 -4.28 -9.06
C PRO A 103 -1.08 -5.44 -9.93
N MET A 104 -0.16 -6.23 -10.46
CA MET A 104 -0.46 -7.49 -11.14
C MET A 104 -0.87 -8.59 -10.14
N SER A 105 -0.38 -8.51 -8.90
CA SER A 105 -0.81 -9.38 -7.80
C SER A 105 -0.67 -8.69 -6.46
N ARG A 106 -1.72 -8.81 -5.63
CA ARG A 106 -1.71 -8.37 -4.22
C ARG A 106 -1.11 -9.40 -3.26
N ARG A 107 -1.02 -10.66 -3.70
CA ARG A 107 -0.50 -11.76 -2.88
C ARG A 107 1.02 -11.82 -2.84
N TRP A 108 1.67 -11.31 -3.88
CA TRP A 108 3.11 -11.36 -4.06
C TRP A 108 3.72 -9.97 -3.93
N VAL A 109 4.99 -9.94 -3.56
CA VAL A 109 5.73 -8.69 -3.35
C VAL A 109 6.62 -8.39 -4.56
N SER A 110 6.71 -7.13 -4.94
CA SER A 110 7.55 -6.69 -6.05
C SER A 110 9.04 -6.94 -5.76
N PRO A 111 9.76 -7.63 -6.64
CA PRO A 111 11.19 -7.85 -6.48
C PRO A 111 12.05 -6.58 -6.65
N LEU A 112 11.45 -5.45 -7.07
CA LEU A 112 12.10 -4.14 -7.03
C LEU A 112 12.60 -3.76 -5.64
N TYR A 113 11.94 -4.26 -4.60
CA TYR A 113 12.31 -3.99 -3.21
C TYR A 113 13.45 -4.88 -2.68
N LEU A 114 13.98 -5.84 -3.45
CA LEU A 114 15.13 -6.65 -3.02
C LEU A 114 16.42 -5.80 -2.92
N ARG A 115 17.17 -5.98 -1.84
CA ARG A 115 18.57 -5.59 -1.75
C ARG A 115 19.43 -6.76 -2.26
N ILE A 116 20.09 -6.56 -3.40
CA ILE A 116 20.86 -7.61 -4.09
C ILE A 116 22.03 -8.11 -3.23
N GLU A 117 22.74 -7.20 -2.60
CA GLU A 117 23.91 -7.50 -1.79
C GLU A 117 23.61 -8.23 -0.48
N ASP A 118 22.33 -8.20 -0.03
CA ASP A 118 21.88 -8.88 1.18
C ASP A 118 21.38 -10.32 0.91
N ILE A 119 21.36 -10.74 -0.35
CA ILE A 119 21.08 -12.14 -0.72
C ILE A 119 22.28 -13.00 -0.28
N PRO A 120 22.09 -14.05 0.54
CA PRO A 120 23.21 -14.82 1.11
C PRO A 120 24.18 -15.38 0.07
N GLU A 121 23.67 -15.75 -1.11
CA GLU A 121 24.45 -16.30 -2.22
C GLU A 121 25.45 -15.28 -2.82
N TYR A 122 25.26 -13.97 -2.60
CA TYR A 122 26.16 -12.92 -3.03
C TYR A 122 27.61 -13.12 -2.53
N LYS A 123 27.76 -13.65 -1.31
CA LYS A 123 29.06 -13.91 -0.69
C LYS A 123 29.86 -14.99 -1.44
N ASN A 124 29.18 -15.87 -2.16
CA ASN A 124 29.77 -17.01 -2.86
C ASN A 124 30.12 -16.70 -4.33
N LEU A 125 29.80 -15.49 -4.81
CA LEU A 125 30.21 -15.04 -6.12
C LEU A 125 31.73 -14.88 -6.21
N SER A 126 32.27 -15.17 -7.39
CA SER A 126 33.68 -14.87 -7.71
C SER A 126 33.96 -13.36 -7.75
N SER A 127 35.23 -12.95 -7.65
CA SER A 127 35.59 -11.52 -7.74
C SER A 127 35.12 -10.85 -9.04
N PRO A 128 35.27 -11.47 -10.23
CA PRO A 128 34.74 -10.90 -11.47
C PRO A 128 33.20 -10.71 -11.45
N GLU A 129 32.48 -11.69 -10.93
CA GLU A 129 31.01 -11.60 -10.82
C GLU A 129 30.55 -10.50 -9.85
N ARG A 130 31.20 -10.37 -8.68
CA ARG A 130 30.96 -9.25 -7.77
C ARG A 130 31.25 -7.89 -8.40
N THR A 131 32.35 -7.80 -9.18
CA THR A 131 32.67 -6.58 -9.92
C THR A 131 31.58 -6.26 -10.94
N ARG A 132 31.09 -7.25 -11.70
CA ARG A 132 29.98 -7.06 -12.64
C ARG A 132 28.71 -6.57 -11.95
N LEU A 133 28.31 -7.18 -10.83
CA LEU A 133 27.16 -6.71 -10.03
C LEU A 133 27.36 -5.29 -9.53
N SER A 134 28.55 -4.95 -9.06
CA SER A 134 28.86 -3.58 -8.64
C SER A 134 28.71 -2.57 -9.77
N LEU A 135 29.12 -2.92 -10.98
CA LEU A 135 28.99 -2.08 -12.18
C LEU A 135 27.52 -1.92 -12.60
N LEU A 136 26.69 -2.96 -12.51
CA LEU A 136 25.24 -2.86 -12.76
C LEU A 136 24.57 -1.89 -11.79
N GLY A 137 24.90 -1.94 -10.51
CA GLY A 137 24.31 -1.07 -9.49
C GLY A 137 24.88 0.35 -9.47
N GLN A 138 26.06 0.60 -10.04
CA GLN A 138 26.75 1.88 -9.93
C GLN A 138 25.94 3.08 -10.46
N PRO A 139 25.39 3.08 -11.69
CA PRO A 139 24.61 4.21 -12.20
C PRO A 139 23.33 4.44 -11.39
N LEU A 140 22.70 3.37 -10.90
CA LEU A 140 21.49 3.44 -10.09
C LEU A 140 21.78 4.01 -8.69
N ARG A 141 22.89 3.63 -8.06
CA ARG A 141 23.34 4.24 -6.80
C ARG A 141 23.67 5.72 -6.98
N ALA A 142 24.24 6.10 -8.11
CA ALA A 142 24.48 7.51 -8.41
C ALA A 142 23.16 8.27 -8.59
N SER A 143 22.19 7.71 -9.28
CA SER A 143 20.86 8.32 -9.44
C SER A 143 20.11 8.45 -8.10
N SER A 144 20.32 7.55 -7.15
CA SER A 144 19.74 7.65 -5.80
C SER A 144 20.15 8.93 -5.06
N GLN A 145 21.27 9.52 -5.40
CA GLN A 145 21.81 10.73 -4.78
C GLN A 145 21.41 12.02 -5.51
N THR A 146 20.46 11.92 -6.44
CA THR A 146 19.95 13.05 -7.21
C THR A 146 18.43 13.18 -7.06
N PRO A 147 17.84 14.34 -7.37
CA PRO A 147 16.39 14.50 -7.37
C PRO A 147 15.71 13.89 -8.61
N ALA A 148 16.44 13.12 -9.42
CA ALA A 148 15.88 12.48 -10.61
C ALA A 148 14.74 11.52 -10.25
N LEU A 149 13.74 11.48 -11.14
CA LEU A 149 12.60 10.57 -11.00
C LEU A 149 13.06 9.10 -10.96
N ILE A 150 12.34 8.31 -10.21
CA ILE A 150 12.62 6.88 -10.05
C ILE A 150 12.28 6.15 -11.35
N ASP A 151 13.27 5.54 -11.96
CA ASP A 151 13.17 4.72 -13.18
C ASP A 151 13.10 3.23 -12.80
N ARG A 152 11.88 2.70 -12.69
CA ARG A 152 11.64 1.30 -12.32
C ARG A 152 12.10 0.32 -13.38
N ASP A 153 12.07 0.72 -14.65
CA ASP A 153 12.50 -0.13 -15.77
C ASP A 153 14.00 -0.36 -15.72
N ALA A 154 14.79 0.71 -15.54
CA ALA A 154 16.24 0.60 -15.36
C ALA A 154 16.60 -0.20 -14.10
N VAL A 155 15.88 0.05 -12.98
CA VAL A 155 16.08 -0.69 -11.72
C VAL A 155 15.79 -2.17 -11.90
N TRP A 156 14.65 -2.52 -12.51
CA TRP A 156 14.27 -3.92 -12.69
C TRP A 156 15.23 -4.64 -13.64
N THR A 157 15.57 -4.02 -14.76
CA THR A 157 16.51 -4.59 -15.73
C THR A 157 17.84 -4.96 -15.06
N ALA A 158 18.41 -4.06 -14.26
CA ALA A 158 19.68 -4.31 -13.57
C ALA A 158 19.54 -5.37 -12.45
N LYS A 159 18.48 -5.28 -11.65
CA LYS A 159 18.23 -6.27 -10.57
C LYS A 159 17.95 -7.66 -11.13
N ARG A 160 17.22 -7.76 -12.24
CA ARG A 160 16.97 -9.03 -12.91
C ARG A 160 18.27 -9.69 -13.38
N GLU A 161 19.15 -8.95 -14.06
CA GLU A 161 20.46 -9.48 -14.47
C GLU A 161 21.28 -9.96 -13.27
N ALA A 162 21.26 -9.19 -12.18
CA ALA A 162 21.92 -9.57 -10.93
C ALA A 162 21.35 -10.86 -10.33
N LEU A 163 20.01 -11.01 -10.31
CA LEU A 163 19.33 -12.20 -9.81
C LEU A 163 19.61 -13.44 -10.68
N GLU A 164 19.68 -13.29 -12.00
CA GLU A 164 20.06 -14.37 -12.91
C GLU A 164 21.50 -14.85 -12.70
N MET A 165 22.40 -13.95 -12.31
CA MET A 165 23.76 -14.33 -11.91
C MET A 165 23.77 -15.07 -10.58
N LEU A 166 23.04 -14.56 -9.58
CA LEU A 166 22.96 -15.17 -8.24
C LEU A 166 22.32 -16.56 -8.27
N ARG A 167 21.32 -16.77 -9.12
CA ARG A 167 20.67 -18.07 -9.28
C ARG A 167 21.61 -19.19 -9.72
N LYS A 168 22.71 -18.86 -10.40
CA LYS A 168 23.72 -19.85 -10.83
C LYS A 168 24.57 -20.34 -9.67
N VAL A 169 24.57 -19.65 -8.54
CA VAL A 169 25.30 -20.06 -7.34
C VAL A 169 24.55 -21.24 -6.69
N PRO A 170 25.21 -22.38 -6.47
CA PRO A 170 24.57 -23.52 -5.83
C PRO A 170 24.07 -23.17 -4.41
N LEU A 171 22.84 -23.57 -4.10
CA LEU A 171 22.29 -23.40 -2.77
C LEU A 171 22.87 -24.45 -1.83
N PRO A 172 23.35 -24.07 -0.64
CA PRO A 172 23.65 -25.02 0.44
C PRO A 172 22.39 -25.81 0.86
N ASP A 173 22.54 -27.00 1.40
CA ASP A 173 21.43 -27.89 1.78
C ASP A 173 20.35 -27.21 2.63
N GLY A 174 20.73 -26.41 3.60
CA GLY A 174 19.80 -25.66 4.44
C GLY A 174 19.00 -24.61 3.66
N ARG A 175 19.62 -23.94 2.69
CA ARG A 175 18.96 -22.96 1.81
C ARG A 175 18.01 -23.67 0.85
N GLN A 176 18.43 -24.81 0.28
CA GLN A 176 17.59 -25.62 -0.59
C GLN A 176 16.35 -26.16 0.18
N ALA A 177 16.55 -26.60 1.42
CA ALA A 177 15.45 -27.04 2.28
C ALA A 177 14.47 -25.89 2.59
N SER A 178 14.97 -24.67 2.84
CA SER A 178 14.14 -23.47 3.04
C SER A 178 13.31 -23.14 1.81
N LEU A 179 13.91 -23.14 0.62
CA LEU A 179 13.21 -22.91 -0.65
C LEU A 179 12.12 -23.98 -0.87
N ASN A 180 12.44 -25.25 -0.63
CA ASN A 180 11.47 -26.34 -0.78
C ASN A 180 10.30 -26.21 0.21
N ALA A 181 10.58 -25.81 1.46
CA ALA A 181 9.56 -25.53 2.45
C ALA A 181 8.68 -24.34 2.04
N PHE A 182 9.27 -23.28 1.47
CA PHE A 182 8.53 -22.15 0.92
C PHE A 182 7.60 -22.59 -0.21
N ARG A 183 8.09 -23.35 -1.17
CA ARG A 183 7.29 -23.89 -2.30
C ARG A 183 6.14 -24.77 -1.80
N THR A 184 6.42 -25.71 -0.90
CA THR A 184 5.38 -26.59 -0.33
C THR A 184 4.28 -25.79 0.37
N ARG A 185 4.67 -24.77 1.11
CA ARG A 185 3.76 -23.93 1.89
C ARG A 185 2.83 -23.08 1.03
N HIS A 186 3.33 -22.51 -0.04
CA HIS A 186 2.54 -21.68 -0.95
C HIS A 186 1.83 -22.49 -2.05
N GLY A 187 2.31 -23.69 -2.36
CA GLY A 187 1.68 -24.65 -3.26
C GLY A 187 1.24 -24.04 -4.58
N GLN A 188 0.01 -24.34 -4.96
CA GLN A 188 -0.55 -23.93 -6.26
C GLN A 188 -0.55 -22.41 -6.48
N ALA A 189 -0.69 -21.61 -5.43
CA ALA A 189 -0.67 -20.16 -5.58
C ALA A 189 0.69 -19.62 -6.06
N LEU A 190 1.79 -20.21 -5.58
CA LEU A 190 3.13 -19.86 -6.06
C LEU A 190 3.37 -20.35 -7.48
N GLU A 191 2.86 -21.55 -7.81
CA GLU A 191 2.95 -22.09 -9.17
C GLU A 191 2.16 -21.26 -10.17
N ASP A 192 0.96 -20.80 -9.80
CA ASP A 192 0.15 -19.90 -10.63
C ASP A 192 0.87 -18.57 -10.88
N TRP A 193 1.42 -17.97 -9.84
CA TRP A 193 2.19 -16.74 -9.97
C TRP A 193 3.41 -16.93 -10.88
N ALA A 194 4.19 -17.97 -10.64
CA ALA A 194 5.39 -18.26 -11.39
C ALA A 194 5.08 -18.56 -12.88
N ALA A 195 3.99 -19.31 -13.13
CA ALA A 195 3.51 -19.59 -14.47
C ALA A 195 3.03 -18.31 -15.17
N TRP A 196 2.25 -17.48 -14.48
CA TRP A 196 1.80 -16.19 -15.03
C TRP A 196 2.99 -15.31 -15.42
N CYS A 197 3.99 -15.15 -14.54
CA CYS A 197 5.18 -14.37 -14.84
C CYS A 197 5.93 -14.89 -16.07
N ALA A 198 6.18 -16.19 -16.15
CA ALA A 198 6.87 -16.80 -17.28
C ALA A 198 6.10 -16.60 -18.60
N LEU A 199 4.78 -16.72 -18.57
CA LEU A 199 3.94 -16.48 -19.75
C LEU A 199 3.89 -14.99 -20.10
N ALA A 200 3.83 -14.10 -19.10
CA ALA A 200 3.82 -12.66 -19.31
C ALA A 200 5.11 -12.14 -19.96
N GLU A 201 6.25 -12.75 -19.67
CA GLU A 201 7.52 -12.42 -20.35
C GLU A 201 7.48 -12.67 -21.86
N VAL A 202 6.66 -13.60 -22.31
CA VAL A 202 6.56 -13.97 -23.74
C VAL A 202 5.36 -13.30 -24.42
N HIS A 203 4.26 -13.13 -23.68
CA HIS A 203 2.98 -12.73 -24.26
C HIS A 203 2.48 -11.36 -23.80
N GLY A 204 3.25 -10.65 -22.95
CA GLY A 204 2.83 -9.41 -22.31
C GLY A 204 2.06 -9.64 -21.00
N PRO A 205 1.91 -8.58 -20.16
CA PRO A 205 1.39 -8.72 -18.79
C PRO A 205 -0.14 -8.85 -18.70
N ASP A 206 -0.87 -8.73 -19.79
CA ASP A 206 -2.32 -8.89 -19.82
C ASP A 206 -2.72 -10.26 -20.37
N TYR A 207 -3.14 -11.18 -19.47
CA TYR A 207 -3.53 -12.53 -19.89
C TYR A 207 -4.75 -12.55 -20.84
N ARG A 208 -5.53 -11.49 -20.88
CA ARG A 208 -6.72 -11.37 -21.77
C ARG A 208 -6.30 -11.29 -23.23
N GLU A 209 -5.08 -10.84 -23.51
CA GLU A 209 -4.48 -10.74 -24.85
C GLU A 209 -3.74 -12.02 -25.26
N TRP A 210 -3.49 -12.94 -24.32
CA TRP A 210 -2.79 -14.19 -24.61
C TRP A 210 -3.58 -15.11 -25.55
N PRO A 211 -2.92 -16.07 -26.21
CA PRO A 211 -3.61 -17.15 -26.92
C PRO A 211 -4.66 -17.81 -26.02
N VAL A 212 -5.88 -18.02 -26.54
CA VAL A 212 -7.04 -18.50 -25.77
C VAL A 212 -6.71 -19.74 -24.92
N ARG A 213 -5.88 -20.68 -25.45
CA ARG A 213 -5.45 -21.89 -24.73
C ARG A 213 -4.61 -21.65 -23.47
N LEU A 214 -4.09 -20.41 -23.27
CA LEU A 214 -3.27 -20.03 -22.12
C LEU A 214 -4.02 -19.14 -21.13
N ARG A 215 -5.24 -18.72 -21.44
CA ARG A 215 -6.03 -17.83 -20.56
C ARG A 215 -6.63 -18.54 -19.35
N ASP A 216 -6.74 -19.87 -19.38
CA ASP A 216 -7.18 -20.67 -18.24
C ASP A 216 -5.96 -21.28 -17.53
N PRO A 217 -5.67 -20.88 -16.28
CA PRO A 217 -4.52 -21.39 -15.51
C PRO A 217 -4.58 -22.91 -15.27
N ARG A 218 -5.77 -23.48 -15.29
CA ARG A 218 -6.00 -24.92 -15.06
C ARG A 218 -5.95 -25.76 -16.34
N SER A 219 -5.77 -25.13 -17.51
CA SER A 219 -5.75 -25.82 -18.80
C SER A 219 -4.53 -26.77 -18.92
N ALA A 220 -4.71 -27.84 -19.70
CA ALA A 220 -3.59 -28.72 -20.04
C ALA A 220 -2.51 -27.99 -20.86
N SER A 221 -2.90 -26.96 -21.61
CA SER A 221 -1.97 -26.14 -22.40
C SER A 221 -1.02 -25.34 -21.53
N VAL A 222 -1.51 -24.75 -20.44
CA VAL A 222 -0.66 -24.03 -19.47
C VAL A 222 0.28 -25.01 -18.79
N ARG A 223 -0.23 -26.11 -18.23
CA ARG A 223 0.61 -27.14 -17.59
C ARG A 223 1.72 -27.65 -18.50
N LYS A 224 1.40 -27.89 -19.79
CA LYS A 224 2.39 -28.30 -20.78
C LYS A 224 3.43 -27.19 -21.06
N ALA A 225 2.98 -25.93 -21.19
CA ALA A 225 3.85 -24.81 -21.53
C ALA A 225 4.89 -24.56 -20.44
N VAL A 226 4.47 -24.55 -19.16
CA VAL A 226 5.38 -24.27 -18.03
C VAL A 226 6.02 -25.54 -17.42
N GLY A 227 5.69 -26.73 -17.94
CA GLY A 227 6.21 -28.01 -17.43
C GLY A 227 7.58 -28.40 -17.96
N SER A 228 8.10 -27.72 -19.00
CA SER A 228 9.39 -28.03 -19.61
C SER A 228 9.92 -26.87 -20.45
N GLY A 229 11.22 -26.91 -20.79
CA GLY A 229 11.86 -25.89 -21.62
C GLY A 229 12.06 -24.56 -20.89
N ASP A 230 12.20 -23.49 -21.67
CA ASP A 230 12.56 -22.16 -21.14
C ASP A 230 11.51 -21.59 -20.19
N LEU A 231 10.22 -21.79 -20.46
CA LEU A 231 9.15 -21.32 -19.58
C LEU A 231 9.18 -21.99 -18.20
N ALA A 232 9.55 -23.27 -18.12
CA ALA A 232 9.74 -23.93 -16.83
C ALA A 232 10.91 -23.31 -16.04
N VAL A 233 12.01 -22.99 -16.72
CA VAL A 233 13.17 -22.32 -16.10
C VAL A 233 12.79 -20.92 -15.60
N GLN A 234 12.00 -20.17 -16.37
CA GLN A 234 11.52 -18.84 -15.95
C GLN A 234 10.52 -18.93 -14.79
N ALA A 235 9.58 -19.86 -14.82
CA ALA A 235 8.65 -20.07 -13.71
C ALA A 235 9.41 -20.40 -12.41
N GLU A 236 10.40 -21.27 -12.48
CA GLU A 236 11.27 -21.56 -11.33
C GLU A 236 12.07 -20.34 -10.84
N PHE A 237 12.53 -19.49 -11.77
CA PHE A 237 13.17 -18.22 -11.40
C PHE A 237 12.23 -17.34 -10.61
N HIS A 238 11.00 -17.11 -11.05
CA HIS A 238 10.04 -16.27 -10.34
C HIS A 238 9.62 -16.83 -8.98
N ALA A 239 9.50 -18.15 -8.85
CA ALA A 239 9.23 -18.81 -7.57
C ALA A 239 10.40 -18.61 -6.59
N TRP A 240 11.64 -18.75 -7.05
CA TRP A 240 12.86 -18.53 -6.27
C TRP A 240 12.99 -17.05 -5.85
N VAL A 241 12.70 -16.10 -6.74
CA VAL A 241 12.73 -14.67 -6.43
C VAL A 241 11.73 -14.32 -5.31
N GLN A 242 10.51 -14.88 -5.33
CA GLN A 242 9.52 -14.64 -4.27
C GLN A 242 9.96 -15.18 -2.91
N TRP A 243 10.70 -16.29 -2.89
CA TRP A 243 11.30 -16.77 -1.65
C TRP A 243 12.32 -15.80 -1.09
N LEU A 244 13.22 -15.24 -1.92
CA LEU A 244 14.19 -14.22 -1.47
C LEU A 244 13.50 -12.96 -0.93
N VAL A 245 12.47 -12.48 -1.64
CA VAL A 245 11.67 -11.33 -1.20
C VAL A 245 11.05 -11.62 0.17
N ALA A 246 10.47 -12.80 0.34
CA ALA A 246 9.84 -13.21 1.58
C ALA A 246 10.81 -13.21 2.78
N GLU A 247 12.07 -13.61 2.55
CA GLU A 247 13.12 -13.57 3.57
C GLU A 247 13.46 -12.12 3.97
N GLN A 248 13.60 -11.21 2.99
CA GLN A 248 13.95 -9.83 3.29
C GLN A 248 12.80 -9.04 3.93
N VAL A 249 11.54 -9.31 3.55
CA VAL A 249 10.36 -8.73 4.25
C VAL A 249 10.35 -9.18 5.71
N ALA A 250 10.57 -10.47 5.97
CA ALA A 250 10.63 -10.99 7.34
C ALA A 250 11.79 -10.39 8.15
N ALA A 251 12.95 -10.20 7.50
CA ALA A 251 14.11 -9.57 8.13
C ALA A 251 13.86 -8.10 8.50
N ALA A 252 13.13 -7.34 7.65
CA ALA A 252 12.77 -5.96 7.94
C ALA A 252 11.83 -5.86 9.17
N GLN A 253 10.81 -6.72 9.25
CA GLN A 253 9.93 -6.79 10.43
C GLN A 253 10.70 -7.20 11.69
N ALA A 254 11.61 -8.18 11.58
CA ALA A 254 12.44 -8.60 12.70
C ALA A 254 13.32 -7.45 13.21
N ALA A 255 13.99 -6.71 12.31
CA ALA A 255 14.81 -5.55 12.67
C ALA A 255 14.01 -4.46 13.41
N ALA A 256 12.78 -4.18 12.95
CA ALA A 256 11.87 -3.25 13.62
C ALA A 256 11.55 -3.71 15.06
N ARG A 257 11.20 -4.99 15.23
CA ARG A 257 10.85 -5.56 16.53
C ARG A 257 12.05 -5.63 17.48
N GLU A 258 13.21 -6.03 17.00
CA GLU A 258 14.47 -6.08 17.75
C GLU A 258 14.94 -4.69 18.19
N ALA A 259 14.59 -3.65 17.42
CA ALA A 259 14.84 -2.27 17.79
C ALA A 259 13.88 -1.73 18.85
N GLY A 260 12.90 -2.52 19.29
CA GLY A 260 11.92 -2.14 20.32
C GLY A 260 10.61 -1.56 19.79
N MET A 261 10.36 -1.62 18.48
CA MET A 261 9.13 -1.12 17.87
C MET A 261 7.93 -2.03 18.23
N PRO A 262 6.93 -1.55 19.00
CA PRO A 262 5.89 -2.42 19.57
C PRO A 262 4.93 -2.99 18.50
N ILE A 263 4.71 -2.30 17.38
CA ILE A 263 3.89 -2.78 16.26
C ILE A 263 4.79 -3.25 15.12
N GLY A 264 5.81 -2.50 14.77
CA GLY A 264 6.69 -2.79 13.65
C GLY A 264 6.15 -2.26 12.33
N ILE A 265 6.35 -3.01 11.24
CA ILE A 265 5.93 -2.60 9.91
C ILE A 265 4.43 -2.86 9.74
N ILE A 266 3.71 -1.88 9.22
CA ILE A 266 2.30 -2.00 8.81
C ILE A 266 2.30 -2.03 7.28
N ALA A 267 1.83 -3.15 6.73
CA ALA A 267 1.66 -3.31 5.30
C ALA A 267 0.40 -2.56 4.84
N ASP A 268 0.41 -2.07 3.60
CA ASP A 268 -0.76 -1.49 2.96
C ASP A 268 -1.30 -2.46 1.90
N LEU A 269 -2.61 -2.69 1.89
CA LEU A 269 -3.29 -3.57 0.96
C LEU A 269 -4.16 -2.76 0.02
N ALA A 270 -3.79 -2.73 -1.25
CA ALA A 270 -4.57 -2.11 -2.31
C ALA A 270 -5.96 -2.75 -2.46
N ILE A 271 -6.95 -1.96 -2.85
CA ILE A 271 -8.34 -2.40 -2.99
C ILE A 271 -8.51 -3.54 -4.01
N GLY A 272 -7.71 -3.55 -5.08
CA GLY A 272 -7.81 -4.54 -6.15
C GLY A 272 -6.48 -4.78 -6.86
N ALA A 273 -6.52 -5.61 -7.90
CA ALA A 273 -5.40 -5.89 -8.79
C ALA A 273 -5.78 -5.65 -10.26
N HIS A 274 -4.79 -5.49 -11.12
CA HIS A 274 -4.98 -5.26 -12.54
C HIS A 274 -5.84 -6.38 -13.18
N PRO A 275 -6.84 -6.05 -14.01
CA PRO A 275 -7.77 -7.03 -14.57
C PRO A 275 -7.11 -8.07 -15.51
N GLY A 276 -5.94 -7.75 -16.07
CA GLY A 276 -5.10 -8.69 -16.83
C GLY A 276 -3.99 -9.35 -16.01
N GLY A 277 -3.86 -9.02 -14.72
CA GLY A 277 -2.79 -9.48 -13.85
C GLY A 277 -2.94 -10.92 -13.35
N ALA A 278 -1.96 -11.34 -12.56
CA ALA A 278 -1.87 -12.72 -12.05
C ALA A 278 -3.03 -13.09 -11.11
N ASP A 279 -3.46 -12.17 -10.23
CA ASP A 279 -4.58 -12.43 -9.33
C ASP A 279 -5.88 -12.64 -10.11
N ALA A 280 -6.10 -11.82 -11.15
CA ALA A 280 -7.27 -11.97 -12.01
C ALA A 280 -7.21 -13.25 -12.85
N TRP A 281 -6.02 -13.62 -13.36
CA TRP A 281 -5.84 -14.86 -14.11
C TRP A 281 -6.05 -16.11 -13.24
N ALA A 282 -5.48 -16.13 -12.04
CA ALA A 282 -5.60 -17.28 -11.13
C ALA A 282 -6.99 -17.41 -10.50
N GLY A 283 -7.65 -16.27 -10.23
CA GLY A 283 -8.92 -16.18 -9.50
C GLY A 283 -10.15 -15.90 -10.36
N GLN A 284 -10.13 -16.19 -11.66
CA GLN A 284 -11.21 -15.89 -12.62
C GLN A 284 -12.60 -16.33 -12.15
N GLU A 285 -12.68 -17.43 -11.42
CA GLU A 285 -13.92 -18.00 -10.88
C GLU A 285 -14.58 -17.16 -9.78
N PHE A 286 -13.81 -16.27 -9.15
CA PHE A 286 -14.29 -15.44 -8.06
C PHE A 286 -14.62 -14.01 -8.49
N LEU A 287 -14.30 -13.63 -9.72
CA LEU A 287 -14.46 -12.26 -10.21
C LEU A 287 -15.75 -12.09 -11.01
N ALA A 288 -16.41 -10.94 -10.85
CA ALA A 288 -17.53 -10.53 -11.69
C ALA A 288 -17.01 -9.98 -13.01
N ARG A 289 -17.20 -10.72 -14.10
CA ARG A 289 -16.76 -10.34 -15.44
C ARG A 289 -17.64 -9.24 -16.00
N GLY A 290 -17.04 -8.30 -16.74
CA GLY A 290 -17.77 -7.22 -17.40
C GLY A 290 -18.07 -6.02 -16.49
N PHE A 291 -17.42 -5.96 -15.32
CA PHE A 291 -17.52 -4.84 -14.38
C PHE A 291 -16.16 -4.37 -13.93
N THR A 292 -16.09 -3.07 -13.61
CA THR A 292 -14.98 -2.45 -12.90
C THR A 292 -15.46 -1.84 -11.59
N VAL A 293 -14.53 -1.54 -10.69
CA VAL A 293 -14.78 -0.85 -9.44
C VAL A 293 -14.37 0.60 -9.56
N GLY A 294 -15.12 1.48 -8.94
CA GLY A 294 -14.82 2.90 -8.89
C GLY A 294 -15.52 3.61 -7.74
N ALA A 295 -15.75 4.89 -7.90
CA ALA A 295 -16.53 5.73 -7.00
C ALA A 295 -17.56 6.55 -7.79
N PRO A 296 -18.76 6.78 -7.21
CA PRO A 296 -19.75 7.69 -7.82
C PRO A 296 -19.22 9.13 -7.80
N PRO A 297 -19.84 10.03 -8.60
CA PRO A 297 -19.61 11.46 -8.45
C PRO A 297 -19.87 11.94 -7.02
N ASP A 298 -18.92 12.74 -6.51
CA ASP A 298 -19.00 13.35 -5.17
C ASP A 298 -18.49 14.80 -5.19
N ALA A 299 -18.39 15.43 -4.02
CA ALA A 299 -17.92 16.81 -3.89
C ALA A 299 -16.44 16.97 -4.29
N PHE A 300 -15.64 15.91 -4.21
CA PHE A 300 -14.21 15.92 -4.53
C PHE A 300 -13.95 15.53 -5.99
N ASN A 301 -14.78 14.66 -6.56
CA ASN A 301 -14.70 14.25 -7.95
C ASN A 301 -16.09 14.19 -8.60
N GLN A 302 -16.50 15.29 -9.21
CA GLN A 302 -17.84 15.44 -9.81
C GLN A 302 -18.11 14.53 -11.01
N ARG A 303 -17.07 13.90 -11.59
CA ARG A 303 -17.21 12.95 -12.71
C ARG A 303 -17.29 11.50 -12.24
N GLY A 304 -17.04 11.26 -10.95
CA GLY A 304 -16.80 9.92 -10.43
C GLY A 304 -15.45 9.37 -10.89
N GLN A 305 -15.13 8.16 -10.46
CA GLN A 305 -13.87 7.49 -10.79
C GLN A 305 -14.13 6.06 -11.25
N ASP A 306 -13.40 5.61 -12.25
CA ASP A 306 -13.24 4.18 -12.59
C ASP A 306 -11.78 3.79 -12.32
N TRP A 307 -11.59 2.88 -11.36
CA TRP A 307 -10.26 2.38 -10.99
C TRP A 307 -9.80 1.22 -11.84
N ALA A 308 -10.63 0.80 -12.82
CA ALA A 308 -10.36 -0.31 -13.74
C ALA A 308 -10.09 -1.66 -13.06
N LEU A 309 -10.54 -1.87 -11.84
CA LEU A 309 -10.32 -3.07 -11.03
C LEU A 309 -11.51 -4.02 -11.15
N PRO A 310 -11.32 -5.33 -11.37
CA PRO A 310 -12.43 -6.28 -11.39
C PRO A 310 -12.89 -6.56 -9.94
N PRO A 311 -14.21 -6.45 -9.65
CA PRO A 311 -14.72 -6.78 -8.32
C PRO A 311 -14.83 -8.30 -8.11
N TYR A 312 -14.72 -8.74 -6.85
CA TYR A 312 -15.14 -10.08 -6.49
C TYR A 312 -16.66 -10.23 -6.65
N HIS A 313 -17.11 -11.37 -7.14
CA HIS A 313 -18.51 -11.72 -7.20
C HIS A 313 -19.01 -12.14 -5.80
N PRO A 314 -20.00 -11.45 -5.17
CA PRO A 314 -20.39 -11.71 -3.79
C PRO A 314 -20.77 -13.16 -3.50
N ARG A 315 -21.58 -13.77 -4.39
CA ARG A 315 -22.03 -15.16 -4.20
C ARG A 315 -20.90 -16.18 -4.39
N ALA A 316 -19.99 -15.95 -5.35
CA ALA A 316 -18.83 -16.82 -5.54
C ALA A 316 -17.88 -16.76 -4.34
N LEU A 317 -17.67 -15.55 -3.79
CA LEU A 317 -16.86 -15.33 -2.61
C LEU A 317 -17.45 -16.05 -1.38
N ALA A 318 -18.76 -15.91 -1.14
CA ALA A 318 -19.47 -16.58 -0.06
C ALA A 318 -19.45 -18.11 -0.24
N ALA A 319 -19.71 -18.62 -1.45
CA ALA A 319 -19.66 -20.06 -1.76
C ALA A 319 -18.27 -20.66 -1.52
N ALA A 320 -17.20 -19.87 -1.67
CA ALA A 320 -15.83 -20.27 -1.35
C ALA A 320 -15.48 -20.13 0.15
N GLY A 321 -16.43 -19.77 1.02
CA GLY A 321 -16.19 -19.52 2.45
C GLY A 321 -15.20 -18.38 2.67
N TYR A 322 -15.18 -17.37 1.81
CA TYR A 322 -14.27 -16.22 1.82
C TYR A 322 -12.78 -16.58 1.69
N ARG A 323 -12.46 -17.79 1.25
CA ARG A 323 -11.10 -18.28 1.08
C ARG A 323 -10.19 -17.32 0.30
N PRO A 324 -10.60 -16.71 -0.84
CA PRO A 324 -9.74 -15.77 -1.57
C PRO A 324 -9.31 -14.56 -0.72
N LEU A 325 -10.19 -14.03 0.13
CA LEU A 325 -9.84 -12.93 1.05
C LEU A 325 -8.95 -13.39 2.21
N THR A 326 -9.27 -14.53 2.81
CA THR A 326 -8.46 -15.09 3.91
C THR A 326 -7.03 -15.35 3.45
N GLU A 327 -6.86 -15.97 2.28
CA GLU A 327 -5.53 -16.23 1.69
C GLU A 327 -4.78 -14.92 1.36
N LEU A 328 -5.48 -13.89 0.91
CA LEU A 328 -4.91 -12.57 0.65
C LEU A 328 -4.41 -11.91 1.94
N PHE A 329 -5.25 -11.87 2.99
CA PHE A 329 -4.87 -11.30 4.28
C PHE A 329 -3.72 -12.08 4.93
N ASP A 330 -3.79 -13.41 4.92
CA ASP A 330 -2.72 -14.27 5.45
C ASP A 330 -1.39 -14.07 4.69
N SER A 331 -1.42 -13.90 3.38
CA SER A 331 -0.21 -13.66 2.59
C SER A 331 0.42 -12.29 2.91
N THR A 332 -0.40 -11.25 3.06
CA THR A 332 0.06 -9.89 3.35
C THR A 332 0.63 -9.80 4.77
N LEU A 333 -0.04 -10.39 5.75
CA LEU A 333 0.44 -10.46 7.14
C LEU A 333 1.61 -11.45 7.31
N GLY A 334 1.89 -12.24 6.27
CA GLY A 334 2.95 -13.27 6.30
C GLY A 334 2.62 -14.44 7.21
N ARG A 335 1.35 -14.61 7.54
CA ARG A 335 0.88 -15.79 8.24
C ARG A 335 0.84 -16.96 7.27
N LEU A 336 1.44 -18.06 7.70
CA LEU A 336 1.51 -19.28 6.94
C LEU A 336 0.88 -20.41 7.76
N PRO A 337 0.14 -21.34 7.14
CA PRO A 337 -0.39 -22.50 7.84
C PRO A 337 0.71 -23.22 8.61
N GLY A 338 0.51 -23.44 9.92
CA GLY A 338 1.48 -24.10 10.79
C GLY A 338 2.64 -23.23 11.32
N ALA A 339 2.67 -21.93 11.04
CA ALA A 339 3.66 -21.03 11.65
C ALA A 339 3.33 -20.74 13.13
N ASN A 340 4.34 -20.68 13.99
CA ASN A 340 4.17 -20.26 15.37
C ASN A 340 3.76 -18.78 15.44
N ARG A 341 2.97 -18.41 16.46
CA ARG A 341 2.70 -16.99 16.78
C ARG A 341 4.03 -16.27 16.96
N GLY A 342 4.25 -15.17 16.22
CA GLY A 342 5.45 -14.36 16.34
C GLY A 342 6.38 -14.35 15.11
N THR A 343 6.09 -15.12 14.06
CA THR A 343 6.83 -15.10 12.78
C THR A 343 6.07 -14.36 11.67
N THR A 344 5.38 -13.28 12.04
CA THR A 344 4.64 -12.45 11.07
C THR A 344 5.57 -11.52 10.29
N ARG A 345 5.25 -11.27 9.03
CA ARG A 345 5.97 -10.32 8.16
C ARG A 345 5.56 -8.86 8.39
N ALA A 346 4.41 -8.65 9.03
CA ALA A 346 3.89 -7.32 9.33
C ALA A 346 3.22 -7.31 10.71
N GLY A 347 3.40 -6.23 11.45
CA GLY A 347 2.76 -5.98 12.74
C GLY A 347 1.36 -5.39 12.61
N GLY A 348 1.00 -4.95 11.41
CA GLY A 348 -0.33 -4.43 11.08
C GLY A 348 -0.63 -4.46 9.60
N LEU A 349 -1.91 -4.19 9.28
CA LEU A 349 -2.45 -4.13 7.94
C LEU A 349 -3.35 -2.90 7.79
N ARG A 350 -3.01 -2.00 6.88
CA ARG A 350 -3.93 -0.98 6.39
C ARG A 350 -4.71 -1.55 5.21
N ILE A 351 -6.01 -1.39 5.22
CA ILE A 351 -6.90 -1.75 4.12
C ILE A 351 -7.29 -0.47 3.39
N ASP A 352 -6.86 -0.37 2.15
CA ASP A 352 -7.25 0.71 1.27
C ASP A 352 -8.73 0.60 0.92
N HIS A 353 -9.49 1.71 1.01
CA HIS A 353 -10.93 1.76 0.78
C HIS A 353 -11.67 0.62 1.51
N VAL A 354 -11.57 0.59 2.85
CA VAL A 354 -12.12 -0.52 3.68
C VAL A 354 -13.62 -0.76 3.48
N MET A 355 -14.38 0.24 3.00
CA MET A 355 -15.76 0.11 2.59
C MET A 355 -15.96 -0.98 1.55
N GLY A 356 -14.92 -1.31 0.77
CA GLY A 356 -14.91 -2.41 -0.19
C GLY A 356 -15.20 -3.79 0.39
N LEU A 357 -15.06 -3.96 1.72
CA LEU A 357 -15.48 -5.19 2.43
C LEU A 357 -17.00 -5.23 2.70
N SER A 358 -17.70 -4.11 2.52
CA SER A 358 -19.15 -4.03 2.70
C SER A 358 -19.88 -3.75 1.39
N ARG A 359 -19.36 -2.84 0.57
CA ARG A 359 -19.94 -2.48 -0.72
C ARG A 359 -18.88 -1.93 -1.66
N LEU A 360 -19.08 -2.14 -2.95
CA LEU A 360 -18.27 -1.53 -4.01
C LEU A 360 -19.19 -0.88 -5.04
N TRP A 361 -18.73 0.23 -5.59
CA TRP A 361 -19.36 0.87 -6.74
C TRP A 361 -18.97 0.13 -8.01
N TRP A 362 -19.92 -0.63 -8.58
CA TRP A 362 -19.69 -1.40 -9.81
C TRP A 362 -20.11 -0.58 -11.02
N ILE A 363 -19.22 -0.53 -12.00
CA ILE A 363 -19.41 0.15 -13.27
C ILE A 363 -19.42 -0.92 -14.36
N PRO A 364 -20.52 -1.09 -15.14
CA PRO A 364 -20.52 -2.01 -16.27
C PRO A 364 -19.48 -1.57 -17.31
N ALA A 365 -18.79 -2.54 -17.92
CA ALA A 365 -17.75 -2.26 -18.91
C ALA A 365 -18.26 -1.39 -20.04
N GLY A 366 -17.55 -0.30 -20.32
CA GLY A 366 -17.89 0.68 -21.35
C GLY A 366 -18.87 1.77 -20.93
N MET A 367 -19.36 1.75 -19.69
CA MET A 367 -20.16 2.83 -19.12
C MET A 367 -19.28 3.85 -18.39
N SER A 368 -19.79 5.08 -18.21
CA SER A 368 -19.12 6.11 -17.42
C SER A 368 -19.30 5.90 -15.92
N PRO A 369 -18.42 6.44 -15.05
CA PRO A 369 -18.46 6.21 -13.61
C PRO A 369 -19.79 6.61 -12.93
N ASP A 370 -20.48 7.62 -13.42
CA ASP A 370 -21.78 8.08 -12.91
C ASP A 370 -22.92 7.08 -13.17
N GLN A 371 -22.70 6.10 -14.05
CA GLN A 371 -23.68 5.07 -14.42
C GLN A 371 -23.54 3.77 -13.63
N GLY A 372 -22.70 3.73 -12.63
CA GLY A 372 -22.54 2.57 -11.76
C GLY A 372 -23.65 2.39 -10.71
N ALA A 373 -23.48 1.38 -9.88
CA ALA A 373 -24.31 1.15 -8.69
C ALA A 373 -23.53 0.45 -7.58
N TYR A 374 -23.95 0.66 -6.32
CA TYR A 374 -23.41 -0.08 -5.19
C TYR A 374 -23.90 -1.53 -5.17
N VAL A 375 -22.94 -2.45 -5.11
CA VAL A 375 -23.16 -3.88 -4.87
C VAL A 375 -22.63 -4.22 -3.49
N TYR A 376 -23.49 -4.81 -2.66
CA TYR A 376 -23.19 -5.14 -1.27
C TYR A 376 -22.64 -6.55 -1.13
N TYR A 377 -21.73 -6.72 -0.18
CA TYR A 377 -21.14 -7.98 0.24
C TYR A 377 -21.68 -8.39 1.61
N ASP A 378 -21.55 -9.66 1.96
CA ASP A 378 -21.80 -10.11 3.32
C ASP A 378 -20.68 -9.63 4.26
N VAL A 379 -20.98 -8.58 5.00
CA VAL A 379 -20.05 -7.90 5.92
C VAL A 379 -19.56 -8.83 7.02
N GLN A 380 -20.42 -9.76 7.49
CA GLN A 380 -20.01 -10.69 8.55
C GLN A 380 -18.92 -11.64 8.05
N GLY A 381 -19.07 -12.14 6.83
CA GLY A 381 -18.08 -13.01 6.20
C GLY A 381 -16.77 -12.29 5.86
N THR A 382 -16.85 -11.12 5.24
CA THR A 382 -15.65 -10.37 4.83
C THR A 382 -14.85 -9.83 6.01
N LEU A 383 -15.51 -9.19 6.99
CA LEU A 383 -14.86 -8.70 8.22
C LEU A 383 -14.43 -9.86 9.12
N GLY A 384 -15.19 -10.98 9.12
CA GLY A 384 -14.78 -12.20 9.82
C GLY A 384 -13.46 -12.77 9.28
N ALA A 385 -13.29 -12.80 7.95
CA ALA A 385 -12.05 -13.24 7.31
C ALA A 385 -10.86 -12.33 7.71
N LEU A 386 -11.05 -11.00 7.65
CA LEU A 386 -10.03 -10.02 8.04
C LEU A 386 -9.64 -10.16 9.53
N ALA A 387 -10.63 -10.14 10.42
CA ALA A 387 -10.39 -10.20 11.85
C ALA A 387 -9.76 -11.53 12.29
N SER A 388 -10.15 -12.64 11.65
CA SER A 388 -9.54 -13.96 11.91
C SER A 388 -8.08 -13.99 11.51
N ALA A 389 -7.72 -13.48 10.34
CA ALA A 389 -6.34 -13.41 9.87
C ALA A 389 -5.49 -12.51 10.79
N ALA A 390 -5.99 -11.31 11.11
CA ALA A 390 -5.31 -10.35 11.97
C ALA A 390 -5.12 -10.86 13.41
N SER A 391 -6.18 -11.44 14.01
CA SER A 391 -6.13 -12.04 15.36
C SER A 391 -5.09 -13.16 15.43
N ALA A 392 -5.08 -14.03 14.44
CA ALA A 392 -4.14 -15.15 14.40
C ALA A 392 -2.69 -14.70 14.15
N ALA A 393 -2.49 -13.58 13.42
CA ALA A 393 -1.19 -12.96 13.21
C ALA A 393 -0.73 -12.11 14.42
N GLY A 394 -1.64 -11.71 15.31
CA GLY A 394 -1.37 -10.74 16.36
C GLY A 394 -1.13 -9.32 15.81
N SER A 395 -1.73 -9.00 14.67
CA SER A 395 -1.49 -7.77 13.90
C SER A 395 -2.67 -6.79 14.04
N VAL A 396 -2.37 -5.50 14.15
CA VAL A 396 -3.39 -4.44 14.17
C VAL A 396 -3.99 -4.26 12.77
N VAL A 397 -5.25 -3.82 12.72
CA VAL A 397 -5.94 -3.49 11.45
C VAL A 397 -6.30 -2.01 11.45
N ILE A 398 -6.04 -1.35 10.33
CA ILE A 398 -6.42 0.03 10.07
C ILE A 398 -7.23 0.05 8.78
N GLY A 399 -8.48 0.46 8.84
CA GLY A 399 -9.30 0.68 7.66
C GLY A 399 -9.19 2.14 7.21
N GLU A 400 -8.90 2.35 5.94
CA GLU A 400 -9.09 3.67 5.35
C GLU A 400 -10.60 3.85 5.11
N ASP A 401 -11.22 4.65 5.97
CA ASP A 401 -12.65 4.95 6.01
C ASP A 401 -12.93 6.44 5.75
N LEU A 402 -12.22 7.01 4.77
CA LEU A 402 -12.43 8.38 4.30
C LEU A 402 -13.61 8.47 3.31
N GLY A 403 -14.19 9.66 3.21
CA GLY A 403 -15.34 9.90 2.32
C GLY A 403 -16.70 9.52 2.93
N THR A 404 -17.64 9.12 2.09
CA THR A 404 -19.03 8.80 2.52
C THR A 404 -19.12 7.38 3.06
N VAL A 405 -19.07 7.26 4.38
CA VAL A 405 -19.12 5.97 5.11
C VAL A 405 -20.38 5.90 5.96
N GLU A 406 -21.13 4.80 5.83
CA GLU A 406 -22.30 4.60 6.69
C GLU A 406 -21.89 4.41 8.15
N PRO A 407 -22.59 5.06 9.11
CA PRO A 407 -22.22 4.97 10.53
C PRO A 407 -22.13 3.53 11.05
N TRP A 408 -23.09 2.67 10.65
CA TRP A 408 -23.12 1.27 11.06
C TRP A 408 -21.87 0.47 10.64
N LEU A 409 -21.24 0.84 9.52
CA LEU A 409 -20.02 0.17 9.05
C LEU A 409 -18.83 0.51 9.96
N ARG A 410 -18.71 1.77 10.41
CA ARG A 410 -17.70 2.16 11.41
C ARG A 410 -17.88 1.38 12.71
N ASP A 411 -19.12 1.20 13.16
CA ASP A 411 -19.43 0.39 14.35
C ASP A 411 -19.05 -1.09 14.13
N ALA A 412 -19.36 -1.64 12.96
CA ALA A 412 -18.99 -3.01 12.61
C ALA A 412 -17.46 -3.23 12.54
N LEU A 413 -16.72 -2.27 11.97
CA LEU A 413 -15.26 -2.29 11.96
C LEU A 413 -14.68 -2.22 13.38
N ALA A 414 -15.15 -1.29 14.19
CA ALA A 414 -14.74 -1.14 15.57
C ALA A 414 -15.02 -2.39 16.41
N ALA A 415 -16.19 -3.02 16.23
CA ALA A 415 -16.54 -4.29 16.89
C ALA A 415 -15.59 -5.45 16.51
N ARG A 416 -14.92 -5.37 15.36
CA ARG A 416 -13.90 -6.33 14.90
C ARG A 416 -12.48 -5.92 15.24
N GLY A 417 -12.28 -4.84 16.01
CA GLY A 417 -10.97 -4.34 16.41
C GLY A 417 -10.23 -3.57 15.31
N ALA A 418 -10.90 -3.21 14.22
CA ALA A 418 -10.31 -2.38 13.19
C ALA A 418 -10.35 -0.90 13.61
N LEU A 419 -9.21 -0.22 13.49
CA LEU A 419 -9.11 1.23 13.66
C LEU A 419 -9.57 1.91 12.36
N GLY A 420 -10.18 3.10 12.49
CA GLY A 420 -10.43 3.95 11.32
C GLY A 420 -9.25 4.85 11.00
N THR A 421 -9.37 5.60 9.91
CA THR A 421 -8.42 6.66 9.53
C THR A 421 -9.09 8.02 9.66
N GLN A 422 -8.38 9.00 10.20
CA GLN A 422 -8.81 10.40 10.23
C GLN A 422 -7.69 11.27 9.66
N MET A 423 -8.06 12.18 8.78
CA MET A 423 -7.13 13.08 8.10
C MET A 423 -7.43 14.51 8.49
N LEU A 424 -6.43 15.22 8.96
CA LEU A 424 -6.56 16.55 9.55
C LEU A 424 -7.42 17.50 8.70
N TRP A 425 -7.19 17.56 7.41
CA TRP A 425 -7.88 18.47 6.51
C TRP A 425 -9.40 18.22 6.40
N PHE A 426 -9.87 17.00 6.71
CA PHE A 426 -11.27 16.59 6.58
C PHE A 426 -12.03 16.62 7.90
N GLU A 427 -11.33 16.80 9.02
CA GLU A 427 -11.97 16.81 10.33
C GLU A 427 -12.47 18.21 10.66
N ARG A 428 -13.75 18.45 10.33
CA ARG A 428 -14.44 19.71 10.53
C ARG A 428 -15.55 19.58 11.56
N GLY A 429 -15.78 20.64 12.31
CA GLY A 429 -16.89 20.78 13.23
C GLY A 429 -18.21 21.13 12.53
N TRP A 430 -19.23 21.43 13.33
CA TRP A 430 -20.57 21.67 12.80
C TRP A 430 -20.68 22.97 11.98
N SER A 431 -19.90 24.00 12.30
CA SER A 431 -19.86 25.29 11.59
C SER A 431 -18.69 25.36 10.60
N ASP A 432 -18.21 24.22 10.18
CA ASP A 432 -17.07 24.07 9.25
C ASP A 432 -15.72 24.58 9.81
N GLU A 433 -15.60 24.74 11.13
CA GLU A 433 -14.34 25.01 11.81
C GLU A 433 -13.49 23.74 11.97
N PRO A 434 -12.14 23.83 12.13
CA PRO A 434 -11.32 22.67 12.49
C PRO A 434 -11.85 21.95 13.73
N LEU A 435 -12.05 20.62 13.64
CA LEU A 435 -12.59 19.82 14.73
C LEU A 435 -11.67 19.86 15.94
N ALA A 436 -12.18 20.31 17.09
CA ALA A 436 -11.40 20.40 18.31
C ALA A 436 -10.83 19.02 18.73
N PRO A 437 -9.59 18.96 19.29
CA PRO A 437 -8.86 17.69 19.48
C PRO A 437 -9.65 16.63 20.27
N GLN A 438 -10.39 17.02 21.31
CA GLN A 438 -11.12 16.10 22.17
C GLN A 438 -12.28 15.37 21.48
N TRP A 439 -12.72 15.82 20.31
CA TRP A 439 -13.84 15.22 19.57
C TRP A 439 -13.38 14.21 18.50
N TRP A 440 -12.07 14.03 18.32
CA TRP A 440 -11.54 13.05 17.40
C TRP A 440 -11.80 11.62 17.91
N ARG A 441 -11.90 10.68 16.97
CA ARG A 441 -12.13 9.27 17.32
C ARG A 441 -10.88 8.68 18.00
N ARG A 442 -11.11 7.99 19.12
CA ARG A 442 -10.02 7.30 19.82
C ARG A 442 -9.46 6.12 18.99
N ASN A 443 -10.35 5.27 18.44
CA ASN A 443 -9.96 4.09 17.68
C ASN A 443 -9.63 4.47 16.24
N SER A 444 -8.55 5.22 16.03
CA SER A 444 -8.13 5.68 14.71
C SER A 444 -6.61 5.83 14.61
N LEU A 445 -6.13 5.76 13.36
CA LEU A 445 -4.90 6.36 12.90
C LEU A 445 -5.20 7.78 12.43
N VAL A 446 -4.54 8.77 13.01
CA VAL A 446 -4.65 10.17 12.58
C VAL A 446 -3.38 10.61 11.86
N THR A 447 -3.52 11.39 10.81
CA THR A 447 -2.40 11.94 10.04
C THR A 447 -2.75 13.33 9.49
N VAL A 448 -1.75 14.12 9.14
CA VAL A 448 -1.97 15.42 8.47
C VAL A 448 -2.37 15.17 7.02
N SER A 449 -1.59 14.38 6.27
CA SER A 449 -1.89 14.04 4.87
C SER A 449 -1.58 12.58 4.57
N THR A 450 -2.03 12.13 3.41
CA THR A 450 -1.62 10.86 2.78
C THR A 450 -0.85 11.14 1.49
N HIS A 451 -0.54 10.07 0.75
CA HIS A 451 0.10 10.17 -0.56
C HIS A 451 -0.78 10.83 -1.64
N ASP A 452 -2.11 10.90 -1.44
CA ASP A 452 -3.09 11.47 -2.38
C ASP A 452 -3.36 12.96 -2.11
N LEU A 453 -2.78 13.51 -1.05
CA LEU A 453 -2.91 14.92 -0.72
C LEU A 453 -1.58 15.64 -0.82
N PRO A 454 -1.62 16.94 -1.13
CA PRO A 454 -0.46 17.80 -1.02
C PRO A 454 0.10 17.81 0.41
N PRO A 455 1.43 17.94 0.59
CA PRO A 455 2.03 18.18 1.89
C PRO A 455 1.55 19.50 2.54
N ALA A 456 1.61 19.58 3.87
CA ALA A 456 1.20 20.76 4.62
C ALA A 456 1.87 22.07 4.14
N ALA A 457 3.14 21.98 3.72
CA ALA A 457 3.88 23.13 3.17
C ALA A 457 3.27 23.64 1.85
N ALA A 458 2.72 22.74 1.01
CA ALA A 458 2.04 23.12 -0.23
C ALA A 458 0.69 23.79 0.05
N PHE A 459 -0.04 23.33 1.08
CA PHE A 459 -1.26 24.02 1.54
C PHE A 459 -0.92 25.44 2.03
N LEU A 460 0.09 25.59 2.88
CA LEU A 460 0.47 26.88 3.43
C LEU A 460 0.87 27.90 2.36
N SER A 461 1.58 27.46 1.32
CA SER A 461 2.01 28.31 0.20
C SER A 461 0.94 28.52 -0.87
N GLY A 462 -0.08 27.68 -0.93
CA GLY A 462 -1.09 27.66 -2.02
C GLY A 462 -0.59 26.97 -3.31
N SER A 463 0.61 26.39 -3.33
CA SER A 463 1.19 25.76 -4.53
C SER A 463 0.38 24.56 -5.03
N GLN A 464 -0.41 23.89 -4.19
CA GLN A 464 -1.34 22.85 -4.63
C GLN A 464 -2.40 23.37 -5.63
N VAL A 465 -2.77 24.66 -5.57
CA VAL A 465 -3.68 25.27 -6.56
C VAL A 465 -2.93 25.49 -7.88
N ASP A 466 -1.66 25.92 -7.82
CA ASP A 466 -0.80 26.09 -9.01
C ASP A 466 -0.63 24.76 -9.76
N ASP A 467 -0.35 23.67 -9.02
CA ASP A 467 -0.19 22.32 -9.61
C ASP A 467 -1.48 21.87 -10.28
N ARG A 468 -2.65 22.06 -9.64
CA ARG A 468 -3.96 21.67 -10.20
C ARG A 468 -4.34 22.55 -11.40
N LEU A 469 -4.01 23.84 -11.36
CA LEU A 469 -4.21 24.77 -12.50
C LEU A 469 -3.38 24.34 -13.70
N ALA A 470 -2.10 24.03 -13.49
CA ALA A 470 -1.19 23.60 -14.56
C ALA A 470 -1.63 22.27 -15.22
N LEU A 471 -2.39 21.45 -14.50
CA LEU A 471 -2.89 20.14 -14.94
C LEU A 471 -4.35 20.15 -15.43
N ASP A 472 -4.98 21.34 -15.51
CA ASP A 472 -6.40 21.51 -15.90
C ASP A 472 -7.38 20.72 -15.00
N LEU A 473 -7.05 20.65 -13.69
CA LEU A 473 -7.82 19.91 -12.69
C LEU A 473 -8.75 20.79 -11.84
N LEU A 474 -8.73 22.11 -12.04
CA LEU A 474 -9.62 23.01 -11.31
C LEU A 474 -11.07 22.82 -11.76
N VAL A 475 -11.99 22.76 -10.80
CA VAL A 475 -13.43 22.62 -11.05
C VAL A 475 -14.13 23.99 -11.01
N ARG A 476 -13.60 24.89 -10.16
CA ARG A 476 -14.07 26.27 -10.01
C ARG A 476 -13.03 27.23 -10.58
N SER A 477 -13.33 28.53 -10.57
CA SER A 477 -12.36 29.54 -10.99
C SER A 477 -11.10 29.51 -10.09
N GLU A 478 -9.96 29.86 -10.65
CA GLU A 478 -8.70 29.97 -9.90
C GLU A 478 -8.83 30.87 -8.66
N ALA A 479 -9.57 31.98 -8.79
CA ALA A 479 -9.78 32.91 -7.69
C ALA A 479 -10.55 32.27 -6.51
N GLU A 480 -11.57 31.48 -6.81
CA GLU A 480 -12.36 30.76 -5.79
C GLU A 480 -11.54 29.66 -5.12
N GLU A 481 -10.78 28.85 -5.90
CA GLU A 481 -9.91 27.80 -5.35
C GLU A 481 -8.81 28.38 -4.43
N ARG A 482 -8.20 29.50 -4.82
CA ARG A 482 -7.20 30.18 -3.99
C ARG A 482 -7.81 30.78 -2.72
N ALA A 483 -9.00 31.34 -2.82
CA ALA A 483 -9.69 31.91 -1.66
C ALA A 483 -10.03 30.84 -0.63
N GLU A 484 -10.56 29.69 -1.08
CA GLU A 484 -10.88 28.56 -0.19
C GLU A 484 -9.62 27.93 0.41
N ALA A 485 -8.57 27.74 -0.39
CA ALA A 485 -7.30 27.24 0.13
C ALA A 485 -6.70 28.16 1.20
N ALA A 486 -6.74 29.47 0.97
CA ALA A 486 -6.28 30.46 1.95
C ALA A 486 -7.13 30.42 3.24
N GLN A 487 -8.47 30.35 3.13
CA GLN A 487 -9.37 30.26 4.26
C GLN A 487 -9.12 28.99 5.08
N THR A 488 -8.94 27.84 4.42
CA THR A 488 -8.62 26.58 5.09
C THR A 488 -7.34 26.68 5.92
N VAL A 489 -6.30 27.31 5.38
CA VAL A 489 -5.04 27.51 6.10
C VAL A 489 -5.23 28.47 7.28
N ASP A 490 -5.95 29.58 7.08
CA ASP A 490 -6.19 30.58 8.13
C ASP A 490 -7.01 29.99 9.29
N ASP A 491 -8.02 29.13 8.98
CA ASP A 491 -8.78 28.39 10.00
C ASP A 491 -7.87 27.50 10.85
N TRP A 492 -6.98 26.75 10.20
CA TRP A 492 -6.02 25.90 10.91
C TRP A 492 -5.00 26.70 11.70
N ILE A 493 -4.47 27.81 11.18
CA ILE A 493 -3.59 28.70 11.95
C ILE A 493 -4.32 29.19 13.20
N GLY A 494 -5.58 29.64 13.06
CA GLY A 494 -6.41 30.05 14.19
C GLY A 494 -6.59 28.95 15.24
N ALA A 495 -6.86 27.71 14.81
CA ALA A 495 -6.97 26.57 15.71
C ALA A 495 -5.65 26.27 16.44
N LEU A 496 -4.52 26.32 15.72
CA LEU A 496 -3.18 26.09 16.29
C LEU A 496 -2.79 27.17 17.31
N VAL A 497 -3.11 28.44 17.03
CA VAL A 497 -2.92 29.56 17.99
C VAL A 497 -3.82 29.33 19.20
N GLY A 498 -5.08 28.94 19.01
CA GLY A 498 -6.01 28.65 20.09
C GLY A 498 -5.56 27.54 21.04
N GLN A 499 -4.77 26.59 20.53
CA GLN A 499 -4.16 25.50 21.32
C GLN A 499 -2.75 25.87 21.87
N GLY A 500 -2.25 27.06 21.58
CA GLY A 500 -0.91 27.48 22.01
C GLY A 500 0.25 26.81 21.27
N LEU A 501 -0.02 26.21 20.10
CA LEU A 501 0.97 25.53 19.26
C LEU A 501 1.67 26.47 18.29
N LEU A 502 1.08 27.63 18.02
CA LEU A 502 1.67 28.76 17.29
C LEU A 502 1.51 30.05 18.11
N PRO A 503 2.44 31.00 17.96
CA PRO A 503 2.30 32.30 18.60
C PRO A 503 1.16 33.11 17.98
N ALA A 504 0.43 33.86 18.79
CA ALA A 504 -0.52 34.85 18.30
C ALA A 504 0.25 36.05 17.69
N GLY A 505 -0.12 36.43 16.47
CA GLY A 505 0.51 37.56 15.79
C GLY A 505 0.02 37.73 14.35
N PRO A 506 0.43 38.82 13.68
CA PRO A 506 0.04 39.08 12.29
C PRO A 506 0.87 38.27 11.27
N ASP A 507 1.99 37.71 11.68
CA ASP A 507 2.92 37.02 10.78
C ASP A 507 2.45 35.58 10.55
N ARG A 508 2.47 35.13 9.30
CA ARG A 508 2.23 33.71 8.96
C ARG A 508 3.40 32.84 9.43
N PRO A 509 3.14 31.64 9.95
CA PRO A 509 4.20 30.73 10.34
C PRO A 509 5.02 30.29 9.10
N SER A 510 6.28 29.94 9.31
CA SER A 510 7.06 29.23 8.32
C SER A 510 6.46 27.82 8.08
N ALA A 511 6.80 27.21 6.94
CA ALA A 511 6.36 25.84 6.63
C ALA A 511 6.79 24.84 7.72
N ASP A 512 7.97 25.02 8.30
CA ASP A 512 8.49 24.17 9.38
C ASP A 512 7.69 24.31 10.67
N GLU A 513 7.35 25.53 11.06
CA GLU A 513 6.54 25.82 12.26
C GLU A 513 5.12 25.29 12.06
N PHE A 514 4.52 25.56 10.90
CA PHE A 514 3.17 25.11 10.57
C PHE A 514 3.06 23.58 10.59
N THR A 515 3.93 22.88 9.86
CA THR A 515 3.95 21.42 9.83
C THR A 515 4.16 20.82 11.23
N THR A 516 5.11 21.37 11.99
CA THR A 516 5.37 20.92 13.37
C THR A 516 4.15 21.11 14.27
N ALA A 517 3.48 22.26 14.18
CA ALA A 517 2.30 22.57 14.96
C ALA A 517 1.10 21.68 14.61
N LEU A 518 0.90 21.34 13.33
CA LEU A 518 -0.15 20.40 12.91
C LEU A 518 0.05 19.02 13.56
N TYR A 519 1.26 18.47 13.57
CA TYR A 519 1.54 17.21 14.27
C TYR A 519 1.42 17.33 15.79
N GLY A 520 1.77 18.47 16.36
CA GLY A 520 1.47 18.80 17.75
C GLY A 520 -0.03 18.80 18.07
N TYR A 521 -0.86 19.28 17.13
CA TYR A 521 -2.32 19.24 17.26
C TYR A 521 -2.84 17.80 17.27
N LEU A 522 -2.33 16.96 16.38
CA LEU A 522 -2.70 15.53 16.39
C LEU A 522 -2.31 14.85 17.71
N ALA A 523 -1.23 15.28 18.34
CA ALA A 523 -0.80 14.80 19.64
C ALA A 523 -1.79 15.15 20.78
N LEU A 524 -2.63 16.16 20.63
CA LEU A 524 -3.68 16.50 21.60
C LEU A 524 -4.96 15.64 21.46
N THR A 525 -5.12 14.91 20.35
CA THR A 525 -6.31 14.09 20.10
C THR A 525 -6.29 12.81 20.94
N PRO A 526 -7.42 12.13 21.19
CA PRO A 526 -7.45 10.85 21.88
C PRO A 526 -7.04 9.64 21.02
N ALA A 527 -6.67 9.86 19.75
CA ALA A 527 -6.36 8.80 18.79
C ALA A 527 -5.28 7.84 19.29
N LEU A 528 -5.45 6.55 19.03
CA LEU A 528 -4.50 5.52 19.43
C LEU A 528 -3.24 5.50 18.56
N MET A 529 -3.32 5.98 17.34
CA MET A 529 -2.16 5.98 16.44
C MET A 529 -2.01 7.34 15.75
N ILE A 530 -0.77 7.85 15.69
CA ILE A 530 -0.42 9.06 14.95
C ILE A 530 0.59 8.70 13.88
N GLY A 531 0.23 8.92 12.61
CA GLY A 531 1.10 8.70 11.46
C GLY A 531 1.77 9.99 11.01
N VAL A 532 3.09 10.04 11.07
CA VAL A 532 3.90 11.16 10.56
C VAL A 532 4.29 10.85 9.12
N ASN A 533 3.81 11.64 8.16
CA ASN A 533 4.24 11.53 6.79
C ASN A 533 5.72 11.94 6.67
N LEU A 534 6.58 10.99 6.29
CA LEU A 534 8.03 11.23 6.22
C LEU A 534 8.39 12.31 5.19
N ALA A 535 7.66 12.41 4.09
CA ALA A 535 7.89 13.44 3.09
C ALA A 535 7.63 14.84 3.66
N GLU A 536 6.53 15.04 4.40
CA GLU A 536 6.24 16.29 5.10
C GLU A 536 7.30 16.62 6.17
N ALA A 537 7.68 15.61 6.96
CA ALA A 537 8.69 15.77 7.99
C ALA A 537 10.08 16.12 7.41
N ALA A 538 10.39 15.68 6.20
CA ALA A 538 11.61 16.05 5.47
C ALA A 538 11.51 17.44 4.82
N GLY A 539 10.31 18.00 4.67
CA GLY A 539 10.05 19.29 4.03
C GLY A 539 9.72 19.22 2.54
N GLU A 540 9.34 18.03 2.02
CA GLU A 540 8.89 17.87 0.64
C GLU A 540 7.61 18.71 0.41
N VAL A 541 7.56 19.35 -0.73
CA VAL A 541 6.42 20.22 -1.11
C VAL A 541 5.57 19.63 -2.24
N ARG A 542 6.06 18.59 -2.94
CA ARG A 542 5.38 17.97 -4.07
C ARG A 542 4.51 16.82 -3.59
N SER A 543 3.34 16.66 -4.19
CA SER A 543 2.48 15.50 -3.96
C SER A 543 3.11 14.21 -4.53
N GLN A 544 2.99 13.09 -3.82
CA GLN A 544 3.47 11.79 -4.33
C GLN A 544 2.56 11.24 -5.43
N ASN A 545 1.27 11.55 -5.32
CA ASN A 545 0.25 11.25 -6.32
C ASN A 545 -0.65 12.48 -6.51
N MET A 546 -1.10 12.69 -7.74
CA MET A 546 -2.08 13.70 -8.13
C MET A 546 -3.32 12.98 -8.68
N PRO A 547 -4.36 12.79 -7.87
CA PRO A 547 -5.59 12.15 -8.33
C PRO A 547 -6.17 12.81 -9.57
N GLY A 548 -6.65 12.01 -10.52
CA GLY A 548 -7.17 12.50 -11.80
C GLY A 548 -6.12 12.62 -12.90
N THR A 549 -4.85 12.30 -12.64
CA THR A 549 -3.78 12.26 -13.64
C THR A 549 -3.22 10.84 -13.79
N SER A 550 -2.59 10.56 -14.91
CA SER A 550 -1.87 9.31 -15.16
C SER A 550 -0.40 9.55 -15.52
N THR A 551 -0.12 10.14 -16.67
CA THR A 551 1.24 10.46 -17.16
C THR A 551 1.57 11.95 -17.11
N GLU A 552 0.57 12.79 -16.89
CA GLU A 552 0.67 14.25 -16.88
C GLU A 552 1.46 14.75 -15.66
N TYR A 553 1.41 13.99 -14.57
CA TYR A 553 2.17 14.22 -13.35
C TYR A 553 3.09 13.03 -13.08
N PRO A 554 4.27 13.20 -12.45
CA PRO A 554 5.19 12.11 -12.14
C PRO A 554 4.73 11.24 -10.96
N ASN A 555 3.47 10.80 -10.99
CA ASN A 555 2.86 9.98 -9.96
C ASN A 555 3.75 8.79 -9.58
N TRP A 556 4.00 8.62 -8.27
CA TRP A 556 4.73 7.50 -7.70
C TRP A 556 6.21 7.39 -8.13
N LYS A 557 6.76 8.46 -8.74
CA LYS A 557 8.14 8.50 -9.25
C LYS A 557 9.05 9.46 -8.48
N LEU A 558 8.47 10.23 -7.55
CA LEU A 558 9.23 11.23 -6.81
C LEU A 558 10.12 10.56 -5.74
N PRO A 559 11.41 10.89 -5.70
CA PRO A 559 12.26 10.57 -4.56
C PRO A 559 11.91 11.44 -3.35
N LEU A 560 12.32 11.02 -2.16
CA LEU A 560 12.24 11.86 -0.98
C LEU A 560 13.19 13.05 -1.13
N CYS A 561 12.65 14.27 -1.06
CA CYS A 561 13.43 15.50 -1.13
C CYS A 561 13.11 16.43 0.04
N GLY A 562 14.01 17.39 0.25
CA GLY A 562 13.80 18.53 1.13
C GLY A 562 13.09 19.68 0.42
N PRO A 563 12.91 20.83 1.11
CA PRO A 563 12.09 21.95 0.62
C PRO A 563 12.64 22.67 -0.60
N SER A 564 13.94 22.54 -0.89
CA SER A 564 14.56 23.12 -2.10
C SER A 564 14.67 22.09 -3.24
N GLY A 565 14.07 20.89 -3.07
CA GLY A 565 14.14 19.80 -4.05
C GLY A 565 15.43 19.00 -3.99
N GLU A 566 16.31 19.22 -3.00
CA GLU A 566 17.49 18.43 -2.76
C GLU A 566 17.10 17.01 -2.25
N PRO A 567 17.75 15.93 -2.74
CA PRO A 567 17.43 14.58 -2.29
C PRO A 567 17.78 14.42 -0.80
N VAL A 568 16.92 13.75 -0.06
CA VAL A 568 17.15 13.38 1.34
C VAL A 568 17.38 11.87 1.40
N LEU A 569 18.57 11.47 1.78
CA LEU A 569 18.94 10.07 1.91
C LEU A 569 18.70 9.55 3.33
N LEU A 570 18.54 8.24 3.45
CA LEU A 570 18.32 7.56 4.74
C LEU A 570 19.39 7.95 5.79
N GLU A 571 20.66 8.01 5.38
CA GLU A 571 21.77 8.35 6.27
C GLU A 571 21.71 9.79 6.80
N GLU A 572 20.96 10.66 6.13
CA GLU A 572 20.83 12.07 6.48
C GLU A 572 19.66 12.35 7.42
N LEU A 573 18.68 11.42 7.48
CA LEU A 573 17.50 11.55 8.34
C LEU A 573 17.86 11.68 9.82
N ALA A 574 18.89 10.97 10.28
CA ALA A 574 19.33 11.01 11.67
C ALA A 574 19.78 12.41 12.14
N SER A 575 20.33 13.22 11.23
CA SER A 575 20.76 14.59 11.47
C SER A 575 19.75 15.64 11.01
N ASN A 576 18.63 15.23 10.38
CA ASN A 576 17.63 16.14 9.87
C ASN A 576 16.80 16.74 11.03
N ALA A 577 17.01 18.03 11.29
CA ALA A 577 16.37 18.73 12.41
C ALA A 577 14.84 18.84 12.23
N ARG A 578 14.32 18.92 10.97
CA ARG A 578 12.87 18.95 10.71
C ARG A 578 12.23 17.64 11.12
N VAL A 579 12.76 16.52 10.62
CA VAL A 579 12.26 15.18 10.95
C VAL A 579 12.21 14.96 12.46
N ARG A 580 13.25 15.38 13.19
CA ARG A 580 13.29 15.28 14.65
C ARG A 580 12.23 16.14 15.34
N ARG A 581 12.05 17.40 14.90
CA ARG A 581 11.04 18.30 15.49
C ARG A 581 9.61 17.78 15.27
N VAL A 582 9.29 17.35 14.05
CA VAL A 582 7.98 16.82 13.73
C VAL A 582 7.71 15.52 14.50
N ALA A 583 8.69 14.62 14.59
CA ALA A 583 8.59 13.41 15.37
C ALA A 583 8.35 13.69 16.88
N GLN A 584 9.07 14.66 17.45
CA GLN A 584 8.87 15.09 18.84
C GLN A 584 7.49 15.69 19.07
N ALA A 585 6.99 16.50 18.13
CA ALA A 585 5.64 17.06 18.21
C ALA A 585 4.57 15.98 18.19
N ALA A 586 4.70 14.99 17.31
CA ALA A 586 3.78 13.87 17.20
C ALA A 586 3.83 12.92 18.42
N ALA A 587 5.00 12.75 19.04
CA ALA A 587 5.14 11.97 20.28
C ALA A 587 4.35 12.61 21.44
N GLY A 588 4.10 13.91 21.38
CA GLY A 588 3.45 14.66 22.46
C GLY A 588 4.34 14.83 23.70
N PRO A 589 3.86 15.50 24.72
CA PRO A 589 4.58 15.56 25.99
C PRO A 589 4.69 14.15 26.56
N LEU A 590 5.89 13.79 27.03
CA LEU A 590 6.10 12.53 27.77
C LEU A 590 5.10 12.48 28.94
N PRO A 591 4.44 11.34 29.19
CA PRO A 591 3.63 11.20 30.39
C PRO A 591 4.49 11.52 31.61
N GLN A 592 4.01 12.50 32.40
CA GLN A 592 4.66 12.87 33.68
C GLN A 592 4.54 11.73 34.69
#